data_f986a3b91527853cd5c4213b8f7e5a06
#
_entry.id   f986a3b91527853cd5c4213b8f7e5a06
#
_cell.length_a   1.000
_cell.length_b   1.000
_cell.length_c   1.000
_cell.angle_alpha   90.00
_cell.angle_beta   90.00
_cell.angle_gamma   90.00
#
_symmetry.space_group_name_H-M   'P 1'
#
loop_
_entity.id
_entity.type
_entity.pdbx_description
1 polymer ?
#
loop_
_entity_poly.entity_id
_entity_poly.type
_entity_poly.pdbx_seq_one_letter_code
_entity_poly.pdbx_strand_id
1 'polypeptide(L)'
;MIRKFDETEQYDTSMKIIFATNNAHKLSEVQAVLGPDFELVTPRSVGITEEIPEQQDTIAGNASQKARYVHDRTGCDCFADDTGLEVEALGGAPGVHSARYATDGHDFAANNELLLRNLEGVGNRRARFRTVISLILDGEEHLFEGDRKSVV
;
A
#
# COMPACT_ATOMS: atom_id res chain seq x y z
N MET A 1 -2.10 25.43 -8.05
CA MET A 1 -1.11 26.11 -7.20
C MET A 1 -0.92 25.27 -5.94
N ILE A 2 0.18 24.58 -5.83
CA ILE A 2 0.53 23.76 -4.67
C ILE A 2 0.97 24.73 -3.57
N ARG A 3 0.25 24.77 -2.45
CA ARG A 3 0.69 25.53 -1.28
C ARG A 3 1.96 24.89 -0.73
N LYS A 4 3.10 25.58 -0.84
CA LYS A 4 4.22 25.34 0.05
C LYS A 4 3.72 25.55 1.47
N PHE A 5 4.05 24.66 2.39
CA PHE A 5 3.70 24.81 3.81
C PHE A 5 4.19 26.19 4.29
N ASP A 6 3.29 26.98 4.89
CA ASP A 6 3.60 28.33 5.37
C ASP A 6 4.50 28.19 6.60
N GLU A 7 5.65 28.88 6.59
CA GLU A 7 6.64 28.85 7.68
C GLU A 7 6.15 29.58 8.96
N THR A 8 4.89 30.02 9.00
CA THR A 8 4.35 30.84 10.10
C THR A 8 3.50 30.09 11.13
N GLU A 9 3.28 28.74 10.96
CA GLU A 9 2.63 27.97 12.01
C GLU A 9 3.62 27.56 13.10
N GLN A 10 3.54 28.27 14.19
CA GLN A 10 4.35 28.11 15.41
C GLN A 10 4.18 26.70 16.01
N TYR A 11 5.29 25.95 16.07
CA TYR A 11 5.52 24.79 16.97
C TYR A 11 4.84 23.45 16.66
N ASP A 12 4.49 23.14 15.43
CA ASP A 12 4.37 21.74 15.06
C ASP A 12 5.71 21.24 14.49
N THR A 13 6.48 20.51 15.32
CA THR A 13 7.77 19.92 14.94
C THR A 13 7.60 18.56 14.25
N SER A 14 6.37 18.12 14.00
CA SER A 14 6.10 16.86 13.33
C SER A 14 6.51 16.91 11.86
N MET A 15 7.13 15.82 11.40
CA MET A 15 7.45 15.63 9.98
C MET A 15 6.18 15.26 9.21
N LYS A 16 5.78 16.09 8.25
CA LYS A 16 4.65 15.78 7.36
C LYS A 16 5.11 14.87 6.22
N ILE A 17 4.41 13.76 6.04
CA ILE A 17 4.66 12.80 4.97
C ILE A 17 3.33 12.33 4.37
N ILE A 18 3.27 12.23 3.04
CA ILE A 18 2.06 11.77 2.35
C ILE A 18 2.05 10.23 2.34
N PHE A 19 0.96 9.65 2.85
CA PHE A 19 0.70 8.23 2.67
C PHE A 19 -0.23 8.05 1.48
N ALA A 20 0.26 7.43 0.41
CA ALA A 20 -0.45 7.25 -0.87
C ALA A 20 -1.54 6.18 -0.76
N THR A 21 -2.51 6.40 0.10
CA THR A 21 -3.66 5.51 0.32
C THR A 21 -4.94 6.32 0.48
N ASN A 22 -6.05 5.77 0.00
CA ASN A 22 -7.40 6.26 0.27
C ASN A 22 -8.10 5.46 1.39
N ASN A 23 -7.40 4.49 1.98
CA ASN A 23 -7.94 3.66 3.06
C ASN A 23 -7.74 4.36 4.41
N ALA A 24 -8.81 4.93 4.96
CA ALA A 24 -8.79 5.64 6.24
C ALA A 24 -8.39 4.75 7.42
N HIS A 25 -8.75 3.46 7.38
CA HIS A 25 -8.38 2.50 8.42
C HIS A 25 -6.87 2.25 8.44
N LYS A 26 -6.29 2.02 7.27
CA LYS A 26 -4.85 1.85 7.08
C LYS A 26 -4.07 3.10 7.54
N LEU A 27 -4.55 4.27 7.17
CA LEU A 27 -3.97 5.55 7.60
C LEU A 27 -3.94 5.69 9.12
N SER A 28 -5.04 5.36 9.80
CA SER A 28 -5.16 5.40 11.25
C SER A 28 -4.20 4.42 11.93
N GLU A 29 -4.10 3.19 11.41
CA GLU A 29 -3.17 2.18 11.95
C GLU A 29 -1.71 2.60 11.83
N VAL A 30 -1.31 3.11 10.67
CA VAL A 30 0.06 3.54 10.44
C VAL A 30 0.40 4.78 11.26
N GLN A 31 -0.52 5.74 11.38
CA GLN A 31 -0.34 6.92 12.25
C GLN A 31 -0.12 6.51 13.71
N ALA A 32 -0.86 5.52 14.20
CA ALA A 32 -0.69 5.02 15.56
C ALA A 32 0.70 4.38 15.79
N VAL A 33 1.26 3.74 14.78
CA VAL A 33 2.61 3.13 14.84
C VAL A 33 3.71 4.19 14.79
N LEU A 34 3.56 5.21 13.92
CA LEU A 34 4.56 6.25 13.74
C LEU A 34 4.64 7.23 14.91
N GLY A 35 3.52 7.41 15.63
CA GLY A 35 3.46 8.32 16.77
C GLY A 35 3.41 9.80 16.38
N PRO A 36 3.59 10.70 17.39
CA PRO A 36 3.34 12.13 17.21
C PRO A 36 4.44 12.88 16.44
N ASP A 37 5.62 12.27 16.25
CA ASP A 37 6.71 12.89 15.50
C ASP A 37 6.44 12.97 13.99
N PHE A 38 5.42 12.25 13.53
CA PHE A 38 5.00 12.22 12.13
C PHE A 38 3.52 12.58 12.00
N GLU A 39 3.21 13.40 11.02
CA GLU A 39 1.85 13.67 10.59
C GLU A 39 1.62 13.05 9.22
N LEU A 40 0.73 12.05 9.14
CA LEU A 40 0.34 11.46 7.87
C LEU A 40 -0.66 12.34 7.15
N VAL A 41 -0.33 12.68 5.91
CA VAL A 41 -1.15 13.50 5.02
C VAL A 41 -1.76 12.61 3.96
N THR A 42 -3.03 12.83 3.62
CA THR A 42 -3.70 12.06 2.57
C THR A 42 -3.47 12.67 1.19
N PRO A 43 -3.49 11.86 0.11
CA PRO A 43 -3.44 12.39 -1.25
C PRO A 43 -4.52 13.43 -1.54
N ARG A 44 -5.74 13.19 -1.05
CA ARG A 44 -6.87 14.11 -1.22
C ARG A 44 -6.60 15.49 -0.60
N SER A 45 -5.97 15.54 0.57
CA SER A 45 -5.66 16.82 1.25
C SER A 45 -4.63 17.68 0.51
N VAL A 46 -3.86 17.07 -0.38
CA VAL A 46 -2.88 17.76 -1.24
C VAL A 46 -3.34 17.90 -2.69
N GLY A 47 -4.62 17.64 -2.98
CA GLY A 47 -5.25 17.89 -4.27
C GLY A 47 -5.26 16.71 -5.24
N ILE A 48 -4.84 15.52 -4.84
CA ILE A 48 -4.96 14.28 -5.61
C ILE A 48 -6.28 13.62 -5.26
N THR A 49 -7.29 13.81 -6.12
CA THR A 49 -8.66 13.32 -5.90
C THR A 49 -9.00 12.10 -6.75
N GLU A 50 -8.23 11.87 -7.81
CA GLU A 50 -8.34 10.71 -8.69
C GLU A 50 -7.80 9.45 -8.02
N GLU A 51 -8.15 8.30 -8.58
CA GLU A 51 -7.60 7.01 -8.16
C GLU A 51 -6.12 6.91 -8.53
N ILE A 52 -5.30 6.50 -7.55
CA ILE A 52 -3.87 6.27 -7.76
C ILE A 52 -3.69 4.93 -8.48
N PRO A 53 -2.97 4.88 -9.61
CA PRO A 53 -2.89 3.67 -10.42
C PRO A 53 -2.12 2.54 -9.73
N GLU A 54 -2.62 1.31 -9.91
CA GLU A 54 -2.01 0.05 -9.50
C GLU A 54 -2.07 -0.92 -10.69
N GLN A 55 -1.13 -0.80 -11.61
CA GLN A 55 -1.16 -1.49 -12.91
C GLN A 55 0.08 -2.36 -13.14
N GLN A 56 0.89 -2.57 -12.11
CA GLN A 56 2.12 -3.35 -12.21
C GLN A 56 1.87 -4.82 -11.92
N ASP A 57 2.75 -5.68 -12.43
CA ASP A 57 2.65 -7.13 -12.28
C ASP A 57 3.22 -7.66 -10.96
N THR A 58 3.79 -6.78 -10.15
CA THR A 58 4.40 -7.13 -8.86
C THR A 58 3.91 -6.23 -7.73
N ILE A 59 3.95 -6.77 -6.51
CA ILE A 59 3.63 -6.00 -5.29
C ILE A 59 4.59 -4.82 -5.14
N ALA A 60 5.89 -5.04 -5.33
CA ALA A 60 6.90 -3.97 -5.30
C ALA A 60 6.65 -2.92 -6.39
N GLY A 61 6.29 -3.34 -7.59
CA GLY A 61 5.96 -2.45 -8.70
C GLY A 61 4.77 -1.54 -8.39
N ASN A 62 3.72 -2.07 -7.80
CA ASN A 62 2.54 -1.28 -7.42
C ASN A 62 2.85 -0.30 -6.28
N ALA A 63 3.61 -0.70 -5.27
CA ALA A 63 4.05 0.20 -4.21
C ALA A 63 4.88 1.37 -4.79
N SER A 64 5.83 1.06 -5.65
CA SER A 64 6.66 2.05 -6.35
C SER A 64 5.83 2.97 -7.24
N GLN A 65 4.91 2.44 -8.04
CA GLN A 65 4.04 3.23 -8.91
C GLN A 65 3.21 4.23 -8.12
N LYS A 66 2.61 3.81 -7.02
CA LYS A 66 1.80 4.70 -6.16
C LYS A 66 2.63 5.81 -5.52
N ALA A 67 3.78 5.49 -4.96
CA ALA A 67 4.65 6.48 -4.35
C ALA A 67 5.15 7.50 -5.39
N ARG A 68 5.63 7.06 -6.54
CA ARG A 68 6.07 7.93 -7.63
C ARG A 68 4.95 8.80 -8.18
N TYR A 69 3.75 8.25 -8.32
CA TYR A 69 2.58 9.01 -8.77
C TYR A 69 2.31 10.22 -7.87
N VAL A 70 2.38 10.04 -6.57
CA VAL A 70 2.18 11.12 -5.59
C VAL A 70 3.37 12.09 -5.60
N HIS A 71 4.58 11.58 -5.59
CA HIS A 71 5.79 12.41 -5.60
C HIS A 71 5.88 13.30 -6.84
N ASP A 72 5.63 12.76 -8.03
CA ASP A 72 5.70 13.51 -9.30
C ASP A 72 4.70 14.67 -9.36
N ARG A 73 3.57 14.56 -8.65
CA ARG A 73 2.53 15.60 -8.60
C ARG A 73 2.74 16.62 -7.51
N THR A 74 3.38 16.26 -6.43
CA THR A 74 3.48 17.10 -5.22
C THR A 74 4.89 17.59 -4.93
N GLY A 75 5.90 16.87 -5.40
CA GLY A 75 7.30 17.10 -5.02
C GLY A 75 7.59 16.84 -3.54
N CYS A 76 6.63 16.25 -2.81
CA CYS A 76 6.75 16.01 -1.38
C CYS A 76 7.26 14.62 -1.07
N ASP A 77 7.83 14.44 0.12
CA ASP A 77 8.13 13.13 0.67
C ASP A 77 6.85 12.34 0.87
N CYS A 78 6.89 11.10 0.45
CA CYS A 78 5.71 10.24 0.48
C CYS A 78 6.10 8.77 0.56
N PHE A 79 5.14 7.94 0.93
CA PHE A 79 5.28 6.50 0.82
C PHE A 79 3.97 5.84 0.41
N ALA A 80 4.09 4.66 -0.16
CA ALA A 80 3.00 3.79 -0.50
C ALA A 80 3.30 2.36 -0.05
N ASP A 81 2.28 1.58 0.15
CA ASP A 81 2.39 0.15 0.39
C ASP A 81 1.55 -0.64 -0.60
N ASP A 82 1.94 -1.85 -0.85
CA ASP A 82 1.12 -2.88 -1.47
C ASP A 82 1.29 -4.20 -0.75
N THR A 83 0.22 -4.95 -0.62
CA THR A 83 0.20 -6.23 0.09
C THR A 83 -0.51 -7.27 -0.74
N GLY A 84 0.02 -8.48 -0.76
CA GLY A 84 -0.60 -9.62 -1.41
C GLY A 84 -0.47 -10.88 -0.59
N LEU A 85 -1.41 -11.80 -0.78
CA LEU A 85 -1.36 -13.17 -0.28
C LEU A 85 -0.68 -14.05 -1.34
N GLU A 86 0.42 -14.66 -0.98
CA GLU A 86 1.14 -15.61 -1.83
C GLU A 86 0.95 -17.02 -1.27
N VAL A 87 0.33 -17.91 -2.06
CA VAL A 87 0.08 -19.30 -1.69
C VAL A 87 1.07 -20.21 -2.42
N GLU A 88 1.85 -20.95 -1.66
CA GLU A 88 2.95 -21.77 -2.21
C GLU A 88 2.47 -22.77 -3.24
N ALA A 89 1.41 -23.51 -2.94
CA ALA A 89 0.85 -24.52 -3.83
C ALA A 89 0.24 -23.95 -5.12
N LEU A 90 -0.01 -22.65 -5.18
CA LEU A 90 -0.54 -21.95 -6.35
C LEU A 90 0.54 -21.12 -7.07
N GLY A 91 1.82 -21.42 -6.82
CA GLY A 91 2.93 -20.72 -7.44
C GLY A 91 3.04 -19.24 -7.06
N GLY A 92 2.51 -18.87 -5.88
CA GLY A 92 2.49 -17.51 -5.39
C GLY A 92 1.19 -16.72 -5.67
N ALA A 93 0.23 -17.33 -6.37
CA ALA A 93 -1.09 -16.71 -6.56
C ALA A 93 -1.87 -16.69 -5.22
N PRO A 94 -2.79 -15.74 -5.02
CA PRO A 94 -3.18 -14.61 -5.88
C PRO A 94 -2.14 -13.48 -5.99
N GLY A 95 -1.20 -13.34 -5.06
CA GLY A 95 -0.11 -12.36 -5.12
C GLY A 95 -0.62 -10.92 -5.30
N VAL A 96 -0.11 -10.23 -6.30
CA VAL A 96 -0.50 -8.84 -6.64
C VAL A 96 -2.00 -8.68 -6.94
N HIS A 97 -2.68 -9.75 -7.32
CA HIS A 97 -4.12 -9.77 -7.64
C HIS A 97 -5.00 -10.11 -6.44
N SER A 98 -4.47 -10.16 -5.21
CA SER A 98 -5.20 -10.62 -4.03
C SER A 98 -6.53 -9.92 -3.79
N ALA A 99 -6.59 -8.62 -3.96
CA ALA A 99 -7.82 -7.84 -3.78
C ALA A 99 -8.86 -8.07 -4.87
N ARG A 100 -8.44 -8.52 -6.06
CA ARG A 100 -9.26 -8.70 -7.27
C ARG A 100 -9.10 -10.10 -7.85
N TYR A 101 -8.97 -11.10 -7.00
CA TYR A 101 -8.65 -12.46 -7.42
C TYR A 101 -9.78 -13.14 -8.17
N ALA A 102 -11.02 -12.97 -7.71
CA ALA A 102 -12.19 -13.57 -8.33
C ALA A 102 -12.91 -12.63 -9.30
N THR A 103 -12.87 -11.32 -9.05
CA THR A 103 -13.59 -10.31 -9.83
C THR A 103 -12.77 -9.02 -9.91
N ASP A 104 -13.09 -8.14 -10.85
CA ASP A 104 -12.48 -6.81 -10.95
C ASP A 104 -12.83 -5.89 -9.77
N GLY A 105 -13.86 -6.24 -8.99
CA GLY A 105 -14.24 -5.58 -7.74
C GLY A 105 -13.49 -6.14 -6.52
N HIS A 106 -13.61 -5.44 -5.41
CA HIS A 106 -13.06 -5.89 -4.12
C HIS A 106 -14.08 -6.80 -3.39
N ASP A 107 -14.36 -7.97 -3.95
CA ASP A 107 -15.27 -8.95 -3.35
C ASP A 107 -14.46 -10.00 -2.56
N PHE A 108 -14.29 -9.74 -1.27
CA PHE A 108 -13.52 -10.61 -0.39
C PHE A 108 -14.12 -12.01 -0.25
N ALA A 109 -15.45 -12.14 -0.26
CA ALA A 109 -16.13 -13.43 -0.17
C ALA A 109 -15.87 -14.28 -1.43
N ALA A 110 -16.02 -13.69 -2.60
CA ALA A 110 -15.73 -14.34 -3.86
C ALA A 110 -14.24 -14.70 -4.01
N ASN A 111 -13.34 -13.83 -3.57
CA ASN A 111 -11.90 -14.10 -3.56
C ASN A 111 -11.55 -15.30 -2.68
N ASN A 112 -12.11 -15.38 -1.47
CA ASN A 112 -11.89 -16.49 -0.55
C ASN A 112 -12.47 -17.80 -1.11
N GLU A 113 -13.67 -17.76 -1.69
CA GLU A 113 -14.28 -18.93 -2.30
C GLU A 113 -13.44 -19.48 -3.46
N LEU A 114 -12.98 -18.62 -4.34
CA LEU A 114 -12.09 -19.02 -5.45
C LEU A 114 -10.79 -19.61 -4.94
N LEU A 115 -10.17 -19.00 -3.93
CA LEU A 115 -8.94 -19.50 -3.33
C LEU A 115 -9.13 -20.90 -2.75
N LEU A 116 -10.18 -21.12 -1.98
CA LEU A 116 -10.49 -22.42 -1.37
C LEU A 116 -10.80 -23.47 -2.43
N ARG A 117 -11.51 -23.10 -3.49
CA ARG A 117 -11.78 -23.99 -4.62
C ARG A 117 -10.49 -24.43 -5.33
N ASN A 118 -9.58 -23.50 -5.56
CA ASN A 118 -8.28 -23.79 -6.19
C ASN A 118 -7.37 -24.66 -5.30
N LEU A 119 -7.66 -24.74 -4.01
CA LEU A 119 -6.93 -25.55 -3.04
C LEU A 119 -7.64 -26.86 -2.68
N GLU A 120 -8.74 -27.19 -3.34
CA GLU A 120 -9.42 -28.50 -3.15
C GLU A 120 -8.45 -29.65 -3.46
N GLY A 121 -8.33 -30.59 -2.50
CA GLY A 121 -7.43 -31.74 -2.62
C GLY A 121 -5.93 -31.42 -2.46
N VAL A 122 -5.57 -30.18 -2.24
CA VAL A 122 -4.19 -29.74 -2.02
C VAL A 122 -3.83 -29.83 -0.55
N GLY A 123 -2.79 -30.62 -0.21
CA GLY A 123 -2.33 -30.79 1.16
C GLY A 123 -1.43 -29.66 1.66
N ASN A 124 -0.67 -29.03 0.77
CA ASN A 124 0.17 -27.89 1.11
C ASN A 124 -0.66 -26.61 1.15
N ARG A 125 -0.88 -26.10 2.37
CA ARG A 125 -1.68 -24.89 2.65
C ARG A 125 -0.81 -23.70 3.09
N ARG A 126 0.49 -23.78 2.89
CA ARG A 126 1.42 -22.71 3.26
C ARG A 126 1.17 -21.48 2.40
N ALA A 127 1.12 -20.34 3.08
CA ALA A 127 0.94 -19.04 2.46
C ALA A 127 1.73 -17.98 3.24
N ARG A 128 1.87 -16.80 2.65
CA ARG A 128 2.36 -15.61 3.35
C ARG A 128 1.64 -14.37 2.86
N PHE A 129 1.38 -13.44 3.75
CA PHE A 129 1.13 -12.06 3.37
C PHE A 129 2.47 -11.36 3.17
N ARG A 130 2.68 -10.81 2.01
CA ARG A 130 3.87 -10.03 1.68
C ARG A 130 3.49 -8.60 1.47
N THR A 131 4.18 -7.67 2.16
CA THR A 131 4.00 -6.23 2.04
C THR A 131 5.29 -5.61 1.54
N VAL A 132 5.19 -4.71 0.56
CA VAL A 132 6.28 -3.85 0.12
C VAL A 132 5.88 -2.41 0.38
N ILE A 133 6.79 -1.64 0.96
CA ILE A 133 6.67 -0.20 1.14
C ILE A 133 7.69 0.47 0.21
N SER A 134 7.21 1.43 -0.57
CA SER A 134 8.05 2.35 -1.33
C SER A 134 8.02 3.72 -0.64
N LEU A 135 9.16 4.16 -0.15
CA LEU A 135 9.36 5.45 0.52
C LEU A 135 10.20 6.35 -0.39
N ILE A 136 9.72 7.56 -0.66
CA ILE A 136 10.47 8.58 -1.38
C ILE A 136 10.78 9.72 -0.41
N LEU A 137 12.07 9.89 -0.12
CA LEU A 137 12.63 10.97 0.70
C LEU A 137 13.60 11.78 -0.14
N ASP A 138 13.45 13.10 -0.15
CA ASP A 138 14.32 14.01 -0.92
C ASP A 138 14.48 13.58 -2.38
N GLY A 139 13.43 13.00 -2.98
CA GLY A 139 13.42 12.50 -4.34
C GLY A 139 14.05 11.12 -4.55
N GLU A 140 14.57 10.49 -3.52
CA GLU A 140 15.21 9.17 -3.55
C GLU A 140 14.24 8.09 -3.06
N GLU A 141 14.10 7.01 -3.85
CA GLU A 141 13.21 5.90 -3.52
C GLU A 141 13.92 4.80 -2.74
N HIS A 142 13.29 4.37 -1.66
CA HIS A 142 13.73 3.26 -0.82
C HIS A 142 12.62 2.21 -0.72
N LEU A 143 12.95 0.94 -0.97
CA LEU A 143 12.02 -0.18 -0.87
C LEU A 143 12.28 -1.00 0.38
N PHE A 144 11.19 -1.32 1.09
CA PHE A 144 11.21 -2.18 2.28
C PHE A 144 10.22 -3.31 2.08
N GLU A 145 10.55 -4.48 2.56
CA GLU A 145 9.72 -5.66 2.48
C GLU A 145 9.52 -6.31 3.84
N GLY A 146 8.30 -6.75 4.09
CA GLY A 146 7.95 -7.55 5.26
C GLY A 146 7.00 -8.67 4.86
N ASP A 147 7.04 -9.79 5.59
CA ASP A 147 6.11 -10.88 5.40
C ASP A 147 5.56 -11.43 6.72
N ARG A 148 4.39 -12.04 6.63
CA ARG A 148 3.78 -12.81 7.71
C ARG A 148 3.36 -14.17 7.18
N LYS A 149 3.95 -15.22 7.71
CA LYS A 149 3.58 -16.61 7.38
C LYS A 149 2.15 -16.90 7.83
N SER A 150 1.44 -17.65 7.02
CA SER A 150 0.06 -18.03 7.23
C SER A 150 -0.21 -19.45 6.72
N VAL A 151 -1.40 -19.94 7.04
CA VAL A 151 -1.96 -21.19 6.52
C VAL A 151 -3.38 -20.89 6.04
N VAL A 152 -3.72 -21.35 4.85
CA VAL A 152 -5.06 -21.18 4.26
C VAL A 152 -5.96 -22.35 4.62
#